data_ca68ede5b1622464d4c953409d3d8b8f
#
_entry.id   ca68ede5b1622464d4c953409d3d8b8f
#
_cell.length_a   1.000
_cell.length_b   1.000
_cell.length_c   1.000
_cell.angle_alpha   90.00
_cell.angle_beta   90.00
_cell.angle_gamma   90.00
#
_symmetry.space_group_name_H-M   'P 1'
#
loop_
_entity.id
_entity.type
_entity.pdbx_description
1 polymer ?
#
loop_
_entity_poly.entity_id
_entity_poly.type
_entity_poly.pdbx_seq_one_letter_code
_entity_poly.pdbx_strand_id
1 'polypeptide(L)'
;QEKLIAWMKSFLTPDGVIFFGFPPWQMPFGGHQQVMTSKLLSKLPYFHLLPMPVYKSVLKLFKQDVAAFAEIKETGISIERFEKIVHNTGYKVVNKTHYFLNPIYTYKFGWKPLHQLGIISAIPHVRNYFTTCVYYLITRRNTG
;
A
#
# COMPACT_ATOMS: atom_id res chain seq x y z
N GLN A 1 7.22 -9.97 4.15
CA GLN A 1 7.13 -9.33 2.83
C GLN A 1 8.38 -9.60 1.99
N GLU A 2 9.58 -9.27 2.47
CA GLU A 2 10.84 -9.45 1.72
C GLU A 2 11.11 -10.91 1.33
N LYS A 3 10.95 -11.85 2.27
CA LYS A 3 11.10 -13.29 2.00
C LYS A 3 10.14 -13.78 0.91
N LEU A 4 8.89 -13.29 0.92
CA LEU A 4 7.90 -13.66 -0.08
C LEU A 4 8.29 -13.14 -1.47
N ILE A 5 8.67 -11.86 -1.56
CA ILE A 5 9.08 -11.25 -2.83
C ILE A 5 10.34 -11.93 -3.37
N ALA A 6 11.32 -12.24 -2.50
CA ALA A 6 12.49 -13.00 -2.90
C ALA A 6 12.14 -14.41 -3.44
N TRP A 7 11.23 -15.11 -2.77
CA TRP A 7 10.78 -16.45 -3.18
C TRP A 7 10.03 -16.43 -4.51
N MET A 8 9.22 -15.41 -4.77
CA MET A 8 8.49 -15.27 -6.06
C MET A 8 9.42 -15.26 -7.26
N LYS A 9 10.71 -14.96 -7.07
CA LYS A 9 11.71 -14.98 -8.14
C LYS A 9 11.87 -16.38 -8.77
N SER A 10 11.67 -17.45 -8.00
CA SER A 10 11.78 -18.82 -8.50
C SER A 10 10.73 -19.19 -9.57
N PHE A 11 9.62 -18.45 -9.62
CA PHE A 11 8.53 -18.69 -10.59
C PHE A 11 8.64 -17.85 -11.86
N LEU A 12 9.60 -16.91 -11.91
CA LEU A 12 9.78 -16.05 -13.08
C LEU A 12 10.64 -16.72 -14.14
N THR A 13 10.20 -16.64 -15.38
CA THR A 13 11.07 -16.84 -16.55
C THR A 13 12.12 -15.71 -16.64
N PRO A 14 13.18 -15.87 -17.45
CA PRO A 14 14.20 -14.82 -17.61
C PRO A 14 13.63 -13.43 -17.94
N ASP A 15 12.63 -13.39 -18.82
CA ASP A 15 11.95 -12.14 -19.25
C ASP A 15 10.62 -11.89 -18.54
N GLY A 16 10.32 -12.68 -17.50
CA GLY A 16 9.09 -12.60 -16.73
C GLY A 16 8.99 -11.31 -15.95
N VAL A 17 7.74 -10.83 -15.78
CA VAL A 17 7.41 -9.67 -14.96
C VAL A 17 6.40 -10.05 -13.89
N ILE A 18 6.48 -9.39 -12.74
CA ILE A 18 5.46 -9.49 -11.69
C ILE A 18 4.76 -8.14 -11.58
N PHE A 19 3.44 -8.17 -11.52
CA PHE A 19 2.62 -7.01 -11.22
C PHE A 19 2.31 -6.96 -9.72
N PHE A 20 2.53 -5.81 -9.11
CA PHE A 20 2.09 -5.49 -7.76
C PHE A 20 1.14 -4.30 -7.79
N GLY A 21 0.00 -4.45 -7.13
CA GLY A 21 -0.93 -3.35 -6.87
C GLY A 21 -1.26 -3.29 -5.39
N PHE A 22 -0.98 -2.18 -4.72
CA PHE A 22 -1.28 -2.02 -3.30
C PHE A 22 -1.52 -0.56 -2.92
N PRO A 23 -2.33 -0.30 -1.87
CA PRO A 23 -2.44 1.01 -1.26
C PRO A 23 -1.25 1.22 -0.32
N PRO A 24 -0.55 2.38 -0.38
CA PRO A 24 0.43 2.74 0.63
C PRO A 24 -0.22 2.81 2.01
N TRP A 25 0.49 2.35 3.05
CA TRP A 25 -0.06 2.35 4.41
C TRP A 25 -0.58 3.72 4.87
N GLN A 26 0.11 4.80 4.49
CA GLN A 26 -0.19 6.16 4.91
C GLN A 26 -1.35 6.82 4.14
N MET A 27 -1.98 6.14 3.19
CA MET A 27 -3.13 6.71 2.46
C MET A 27 -4.27 7.12 3.43
N PRO A 28 -5.18 8.06 3.03
CA PRO A 28 -6.20 8.61 3.94
C PRO A 28 -7.07 7.56 4.64
N PHE A 29 -7.43 6.49 3.93
CA PHE A 29 -8.29 5.41 4.44
C PHE A 29 -7.55 4.06 4.43
N GLY A 30 -6.29 4.07 4.89
CA GLY A 30 -5.45 2.88 5.02
C GLY A 30 -5.92 1.91 6.11
N GLY A 31 -5.15 0.84 6.31
CA GLY A 31 -5.42 -0.10 7.39
C GLY A 31 -6.74 -0.87 7.30
N HIS A 32 -7.25 -1.06 6.08
CA HIS A 32 -8.54 -1.76 5.86
C HIS A 32 -9.73 -1.13 6.60
N GLN A 33 -9.71 0.19 6.86
CA GLN A 33 -10.77 0.88 7.60
C GLN A 33 -12.18 0.63 7.05
N GLN A 34 -12.32 0.42 5.75
CA GLN A 34 -13.61 0.19 5.09
C GLN A 34 -14.34 -1.09 5.58
N VAL A 35 -13.65 -2.05 6.20
CA VAL A 35 -14.27 -3.26 6.73
C VAL A 35 -14.65 -3.14 8.21
N MET A 36 -14.38 -1.99 8.84
CA MET A 36 -14.77 -1.73 10.22
C MET A 36 -16.28 -1.67 10.37
N THR A 37 -16.80 -2.21 11.47
CA THR A 37 -18.22 -2.15 11.80
C THR A 37 -18.65 -0.74 12.21
N SER A 38 -17.73 0.04 12.78
CA SER A 38 -17.97 1.44 13.13
C SER A 38 -17.95 2.34 11.88
N LYS A 39 -19.13 2.87 11.51
CA LYS A 39 -19.25 3.83 10.40
C LYS A 39 -18.44 5.12 10.61
N LEU A 40 -18.19 5.51 11.86
CA LEU A 40 -17.37 6.68 12.18
C LEU A 40 -15.90 6.38 11.86
N LEU A 41 -15.34 5.30 12.41
CA LEU A 41 -13.94 4.96 12.18
C LEU A 41 -13.67 4.63 10.72
N SER A 42 -14.59 3.98 10.00
CA SER A 42 -14.42 3.65 8.59
C SER A 42 -14.30 4.87 7.68
N LYS A 43 -14.77 6.05 8.14
CA LYS A 43 -14.74 7.31 7.39
C LYS A 43 -13.76 8.34 7.94
N LEU A 44 -13.08 8.05 9.07
CA LEU A 44 -12.14 8.97 9.69
C LEU A 44 -10.76 8.84 9.03
N PRO A 45 -10.33 9.81 8.20
CA PRO A 45 -9.07 9.70 7.48
C PRO A 45 -7.89 9.68 8.45
N TYR A 46 -6.86 8.92 8.11
CA TYR A 46 -5.58 8.83 8.84
C TYR A 46 -5.64 8.32 10.28
N PHE A 47 -6.81 7.91 10.79
CA PHE A 47 -6.91 7.44 12.16
C PHE A 47 -6.02 6.20 12.44
N HIS A 48 -5.80 5.35 11.43
CA HIS A 48 -4.93 4.19 11.50
C HIS A 48 -3.44 4.55 11.72
N LEU A 49 -3.06 5.82 11.53
CA LEU A 49 -1.70 6.31 11.78
C LEU A 49 -1.43 6.64 13.25
N LEU A 50 -2.44 6.68 14.10
CA LEU A 50 -2.27 6.90 15.55
C LEU A 50 -1.22 5.94 16.13
N PRO A 51 -0.44 6.35 17.15
CA PRO A 51 0.47 5.46 17.86
C PRO A 51 -0.25 4.19 18.33
N MET A 52 0.44 3.04 18.29
CA MET A 52 -0.17 1.72 18.55
C MET A 52 -1.02 1.65 19.83
N PRO A 53 -0.57 2.18 20.99
CA PRO A 53 -1.38 2.15 22.23
C PRO A 53 -2.70 2.90 22.07
N VAL A 54 -2.65 4.11 21.48
CA VAL A 54 -3.83 4.96 21.25
C VAL A 54 -4.78 4.29 20.24
N TYR A 55 -4.20 3.77 19.14
CA TYR A 55 -4.95 3.04 18.12
C TYR A 55 -5.72 1.85 18.71
N LYS A 56 -5.05 1.00 19.50
CA LYS A 56 -5.68 -0.14 20.20
C LYS A 56 -6.79 0.32 21.17
N SER A 57 -6.57 1.41 21.90
CA SER A 57 -7.59 1.95 22.82
C SER A 57 -8.83 2.42 22.07
N VAL A 58 -8.65 3.13 20.94
CA VAL A 58 -9.78 3.56 20.10
C VAL A 58 -10.52 2.36 19.51
N LEU A 59 -9.80 1.37 18.96
CA LEU A 59 -10.42 0.14 18.44
C LEU A 59 -11.26 -0.55 19.50
N LYS A 60 -10.74 -0.68 20.73
CA LYS A 60 -11.41 -1.29 21.86
C LYS A 60 -12.69 -0.53 22.26
N LEU A 61 -12.60 0.81 22.32
CA LEU A 61 -13.75 1.69 22.64
C LEU A 61 -14.90 1.49 21.64
N PHE A 62 -14.55 1.32 20.35
CA PHE A 62 -15.54 1.11 19.28
C PHE A 62 -15.83 -0.38 19.01
N LYS A 63 -15.45 -1.28 19.91
CA LYS A 63 -15.70 -2.73 19.83
C LYS A 63 -15.22 -3.37 18.50
N GLN A 64 -14.09 -2.89 17.97
CA GLN A 64 -13.47 -3.47 16.79
C GLN A 64 -12.55 -4.63 17.17
N ASP A 65 -12.22 -5.49 16.20
CA ASP A 65 -11.22 -6.55 16.40
C ASP A 65 -9.81 -5.95 16.52
N VAL A 66 -9.37 -5.77 17.76
CA VAL A 66 -8.09 -5.14 18.08
C VAL A 66 -6.91 -5.96 17.57
N ALA A 67 -6.99 -7.30 17.60
CA ALA A 67 -5.90 -8.17 17.17
C ALA A 67 -5.71 -8.09 15.65
N ALA A 68 -6.79 -8.28 14.89
CA ALA A 68 -6.75 -8.22 13.44
C ALA A 68 -6.26 -6.86 12.91
N PHE A 69 -6.79 -5.75 13.44
CA PHE A 69 -6.37 -4.41 13.01
C PHE A 69 -4.95 -4.03 13.45
N ALA A 70 -4.48 -4.55 14.60
CA ALA A 70 -3.09 -4.38 15.01
C ALA A 70 -2.12 -5.13 14.07
N GLU A 71 -2.43 -6.37 13.69
CA GLU A 71 -1.65 -7.15 12.73
C GLU A 71 -1.57 -6.46 11.37
N ILE A 72 -2.71 -5.96 10.85
CA ILE A 72 -2.76 -5.18 9.61
C ILE A 72 -1.83 -3.96 9.70
N LYS A 73 -1.82 -3.27 10.85
CA LYS A 73 -0.95 -2.12 11.07
C LYS A 73 0.53 -2.49 11.08
N GLU A 74 0.91 -3.61 11.68
CA GLU A 74 2.29 -4.09 11.73
C GLU A 74 2.80 -4.54 10.36
N THR A 75 1.90 -5.01 9.48
CA THR A 75 2.21 -5.44 8.12
C THR A 75 2.09 -4.36 7.06
N GLY A 76 1.70 -3.15 7.44
CA GLY A 76 1.58 -2.00 6.55
C GLY A 76 2.87 -1.72 5.76
N ILE A 77 2.73 -1.36 4.47
CA ILE A 77 3.86 -1.10 3.58
C ILE A 77 3.78 0.30 2.97
N SER A 78 4.90 1.04 3.00
CA SER A 78 5.06 2.29 2.25
C SER A 78 5.66 2.02 0.87
N ILE A 79 5.56 3.02 0.00
CA ILE A 79 6.18 2.99 -1.33
C ILE A 79 7.70 2.77 -1.21
N GLU A 80 8.36 3.50 -0.32
CA GLU A 80 9.80 3.44 -0.11
C GLU A 80 10.25 2.08 0.42
N ARG A 81 9.46 1.51 1.35
CA ARG A 81 9.74 0.17 1.88
C ARG A 81 9.61 -0.88 0.78
N PHE A 82 8.59 -0.79 -0.07
CA PHE A 82 8.42 -1.70 -1.20
C PHE A 82 9.58 -1.56 -2.20
N GLU A 83 9.93 -0.34 -2.61
CA GLU A 83 11.04 -0.08 -3.55
C GLU A 83 12.37 -0.60 -2.99
N LYS A 84 12.61 -0.45 -1.67
CA LYS A 84 13.79 -1.02 -1.00
C LYS A 84 13.81 -2.54 -1.04
N ILE A 85 12.67 -3.19 -0.77
CA ILE A 85 12.55 -4.66 -0.85
C ILE A 85 12.80 -5.14 -2.28
N VAL A 86 12.21 -4.51 -3.28
CA VAL A 86 12.43 -4.81 -4.70
C VAL A 86 13.91 -4.76 -5.05
N HIS A 87 14.60 -3.70 -4.62
CA HIS A 87 16.04 -3.53 -4.84
C HIS A 87 16.86 -4.63 -4.15
N ASN A 88 16.61 -4.88 -2.85
CA ASN A 88 17.35 -5.84 -2.03
C ASN A 88 17.16 -7.29 -2.50
N THR A 89 15.99 -7.61 -3.04
CA THR A 89 15.67 -8.96 -3.53
C THR A 89 16.13 -9.21 -4.97
N GLY A 90 16.89 -8.28 -5.55
CA GLY A 90 17.49 -8.44 -6.88
C GLY A 90 16.49 -8.33 -8.03
N TYR A 91 15.45 -7.50 -7.84
CA TYR A 91 14.56 -7.05 -8.91
C TYR A 91 14.92 -5.64 -9.36
N LYS A 92 14.39 -5.25 -10.51
CA LYS A 92 14.33 -3.86 -10.99
C LYS A 92 12.89 -3.49 -11.32
N VAL A 93 12.55 -2.22 -11.10
CA VAL A 93 11.27 -1.67 -11.51
C VAL A 93 11.30 -1.39 -13.01
N VAL A 94 10.36 -1.96 -13.76
CA VAL A 94 10.16 -1.72 -15.19
C VAL A 94 9.20 -0.55 -15.41
N ASN A 95 8.12 -0.54 -14.63
CA ASN A 95 7.12 0.52 -14.69
C ASN A 95 6.54 0.75 -13.29
N LYS A 96 6.17 1.99 -13.01
CA LYS A 96 5.43 2.36 -11.81
C LYS A 96 4.42 3.46 -12.09
N THR A 97 3.24 3.33 -11.48
CA THR A 97 2.18 4.33 -11.59
C THR A 97 1.60 4.58 -10.21
N HIS A 98 1.52 5.84 -9.82
CA HIS A 98 0.88 6.27 -8.58
C HIS A 98 -0.49 6.87 -8.92
N TYR A 99 -1.53 6.44 -8.19
CA TYR A 99 -2.90 6.92 -8.38
C TYR A 99 -3.33 7.76 -7.17
N PHE A 100 -3.80 8.97 -7.45
CA PHE A 100 -4.56 9.77 -6.50
C PHE A 100 -5.96 9.20 -6.29
N LEU A 101 -6.64 8.81 -7.39
CA LEU A 101 -7.88 8.03 -7.36
C LEU A 101 -7.65 6.65 -7.94
N ASN A 102 -7.79 5.62 -7.09
CA ASN A 102 -7.59 4.23 -7.46
C ASN A 102 -8.52 3.81 -8.60
N PRO A 103 -8.04 3.10 -9.65
CA PRO A 103 -8.88 2.57 -10.72
C PRO A 103 -10.09 1.74 -10.25
N ILE A 104 -9.99 1.04 -9.13
CA ILE A 104 -11.12 0.28 -8.55
C ILE A 104 -12.32 1.18 -8.18
N TYR A 105 -12.10 2.47 -7.97
CA TYR A 105 -13.17 3.41 -7.63
C TYR A 105 -14.13 3.68 -8.79
N THR A 106 -13.73 3.36 -10.03
CA THR A 106 -14.64 3.37 -11.19
C THR A 106 -15.79 2.40 -10.97
N TYR A 107 -15.49 1.19 -10.49
CA TYR A 107 -16.51 0.17 -10.23
C TYR A 107 -17.32 0.41 -8.96
N LYS A 108 -16.68 1.00 -7.93
CA LYS A 108 -17.33 1.24 -6.63
C LYS A 108 -18.18 2.50 -6.59
N PHE A 109 -17.74 3.57 -7.27
CA PHE A 109 -18.29 4.92 -7.11
C PHE A 109 -18.54 5.62 -8.44
N GLY A 110 -18.20 5.02 -9.59
CA GLY A 110 -18.28 5.65 -10.92
C GLY A 110 -17.22 6.73 -11.16
N TRP A 111 -16.19 6.84 -10.31
CA TRP A 111 -15.15 7.87 -10.44
C TRP A 111 -14.09 7.45 -11.44
N LYS A 112 -13.67 8.38 -12.29
CA LYS A 112 -12.56 8.12 -13.23
C LYS A 112 -11.23 8.01 -12.45
N PRO A 113 -10.34 7.08 -12.84
CA PRO A 113 -8.99 7.01 -12.27
C PRO A 113 -8.26 8.34 -12.47
N LEU A 114 -7.51 8.76 -11.48
CA LEU A 114 -6.69 9.97 -11.57
C LEU A 114 -5.28 9.64 -11.12
N HIS A 115 -4.31 9.91 -11.97
CA HIS A 115 -2.91 9.77 -11.63
C HIS A 115 -2.52 10.80 -10.57
N GLN A 116 -1.56 10.44 -9.75
CA GLN A 116 -0.97 11.37 -8.80
C GLN A 116 -0.19 12.47 -9.53
N LEU A 117 -0.24 13.68 -9.01
CA LEU A 117 0.54 14.80 -9.54
C LEU A 117 2.03 14.48 -9.49
N GLY A 118 2.74 14.75 -10.58
CA GLY A 118 4.18 14.44 -10.70
C GLY A 118 5.02 15.05 -9.58
N ILE A 119 4.72 16.29 -9.18
CA ILE A 119 5.42 16.95 -8.08
C ILE A 119 5.25 16.21 -6.73
N ILE A 120 4.05 15.70 -6.43
CA ILE A 120 3.80 14.94 -5.20
C ILE A 120 4.45 13.56 -5.29
N SER A 121 4.34 12.89 -6.43
CA SER A 121 4.97 11.60 -6.67
C SER A 121 6.49 11.64 -6.55
N ALA A 122 7.11 12.79 -6.81
CA ALA A 122 8.55 13.00 -6.72
C ALA A 122 9.05 13.17 -5.28
N ILE A 123 8.18 13.49 -4.31
CA ILE A 123 8.59 13.73 -2.92
C ILE A 123 8.47 12.42 -2.12
N PRO A 124 9.60 11.75 -1.77
CA PRO A 124 9.59 10.55 -0.94
C PRO A 124 8.85 10.78 0.38
N HIS A 125 8.23 9.73 0.89
CA HIS A 125 7.40 9.72 2.10
C HIS A 125 6.12 10.55 2.01
N VAL A 126 6.15 11.80 1.53
CA VAL A 126 4.96 12.66 1.38
C VAL A 126 3.98 12.05 0.38
N ARG A 127 4.46 11.49 -0.73
CA ARG A 127 3.63 10.84 -1.76
C ARG A 127 2.69 9.76 -1.20
N ASN A 128 3.10 9.06 -0.13
CA ASN A 128 2.28 8.00 0.47
C ASN A 128 0.94 8.51 1.02
N TYR A 129 0.91 9.74 1.55
CA TYR A 129 -0.29 10.31 2.16
C TYR A 129 -1.36 10.72 1.15
N PHE A 130 -0.96 10.93 -0.11
CA PHE A 130 -1.83 11.40 -1.19
C PHE A 130 -2.01 10.37 -2.29
N THR A 131 -1.53 9.15 -2.11
CA THR A 131 -1.62 8.07 -3.08
C THR A 131 -2.54 6.99 -2.55
N THR A 132 -3.64 6.71 -3.26
CA THR A 132 -4.61 5.69 -2.85
C THR A 132 -4.27 4.30 -3.38
N CYS A 133 -3.43 4.23 -4.42
CA CYS A 133 -2.94 2.97 -4.96
C CYS A 133 -1.66 3.20 -5.77
N VAL A 134 -0.77 2.22 -5.75
CA VAL A 134 0.39 2.16 -6.62
C VAL A 134 0.38 0.87 -7.42
N TYR A 135 0.78 0.96 -8.68
CA TYR A 135 1.02 -0.18 -9.54
C TYR A 135 2.50 -0.25 -9.91
N TYR A 136 3.07 -1.43 -9.76
CA TYR A 136 4.45 -1.73 -10.12
C TYR A 136 4.51 -2.91 -11.06
N LEU A 137 5.33 -2.81 -12.10
CA LEU A 137 5.86 -3.94 -12.85
C LEU A 137 7.32 -4.09 -12.48
N ILE A 138 7.69 -5.25 -11.98
CA ILE A 138 9.08 -5.57 -11.63
C ILE A 138 9.55 -6.82 -12.40
N THR A 139 10.83 -6.87 -12.70
CA THR A 139 11.47 -8.02 -13.35
C THR A 139 12.80 -8.33 -12.67
N ARG A 140 13.39 -9.48 -12.99
CA ARG A 140 14.75 -9.83 -12.51
C ARG A 140 15.74 -8.74 -12.93
N ARG A 141 16.63 -8.37 -12.01
CA ARG A 141 17.82 -7.61 -12.40
C ARG A 141 18.78 -8.56 -13.08
N ASN A 142 19.12 -8.31 -14.35
CA ASN A 142 20.20 -9.04 -15.00
C ASN A 142 21.49 -8.61 -14.30
N THR A 143 22.13 -9.52 -13.60
CA THR A 143 23.53 -9.41 -13.22
C THR A 143 24.32 -9.76 -14.48
N GLY A 144 24.71 -8.73 -15.23
CA GLY A 144 25.71 -8.88 -16.29
C GLY A 144 27.06 -9.26 -15.73
#